data_5e31fe1c0742caf32704816d959e12e0
#
_entry.id   5e31fe1c0742caf32704816d959e12e0
#
_cell.length_a   1.000
_cell.length_b   1.000
_cell.length_c   1.000
_cell.angle_alpha   90.00
_cell.angle_beta   90.00
_cell.angle_gamma   90.00
#
_symmetry.space_group_name_H-M   'P 1'
#
loop_
_entity.id
_entity.type
_entity.pdbx_description
1 polymer ?
#
loop_
_entity_poly.entity_id
_entity_poly.type
_entity_poly.pdbx_seq_one_letter_code
_entity_poly.pdbx_strand_id
1 'polypeptide(L)'
;MIPRNLVISIVIMLAALAGLGLYGLHLRRQAAELLKAEADTKPVAPPASGPTGQITILTPDDDHGDLVRRQVAAALPPEPALRAREIVHVLISQWQEKNSTHPIAPSADVKEVFLLDNNKTAIVDVNGAFADQHRSGVLVEELTMASLARTLGANIAGLQQVKVIVDGRERETLAGHADLTGFYSTNLDWHVE
;
A
#
# COMPACT_ATOMS: atom_id res chain seq x y z
N MET A 1 -2.35 -13.77 62.66
CA MET A 1 -3.32 -14.65 61.98
C MET A 1 -4.08 -13.79 60.96
N ILE A 2 -4.02 -14.10 59.67
CA ILE A 2 -4.76 -13.37 58.62
C ILE A 2 -6.23 -13.81 58.71
N PRO A 3 -7.20 -12.88 58.78
CA PRO A 3 -8.61 -13.24 58.90
C PRO A 3 -9.10 -13.95 57.66
N ARG A 4 -9.79 -15.07 57.84
CA ARG A 4 -10.27 -15.96 56.77
C ARG A 4 -11.07 -15.19 55.70
N ASN A 5 -11.81 -14.17 56.09
CA ASN A 5 -12.61 -13.33 55.20
C ASN A 5 -11.73 -12.49 54.23
N LEU A 6 -10.54 -12.05 54.67
CA LEU A 6 -9.60 -11.31 53.84
C LEU A 6 -9.01 -12.21 52.73
N VAL A 7 -8.67 -13.46 53.07
CA VAL A 7 -8.16 -14.44 52.10
C VAL A 7 -9.21 -14.75 51.04
N ILE A 8 -10.47 -14.93 51.44
CA ILE A 8 -11.58 -15.20 50.51
C ILE A 8 -11.78 -14.01 49.57
N SER A 9 -11.75 -12.77 50.07
CA SER A 9 -11.89 -11.57 49.23
C SER A 9 -10.77 -11.44 48.22
N ILE A 10 -9.52 -11.74 48.58
CA ILE A 10 -8.36 -11.71 47.68
C ILE A 10 -8.50 -12.77 46.59
N VAL A 11 -8.93 -13.99 46.92
CA VAL A 11 -9.12 -15.05 45.95
C VAL A 11 -10.21 -14.69 44.94
N ILE A 12 -11.34 -14.13 45.40
CA ILE A 12 -12.41 -13.69 44.50
C ILE A 12 -11.92 -12.58 43.56
N MET A 13 -11.16 -11.61 44.09
CA MET A 13 -10.62 -10.51 43.28
C MET A 13 -9.63 -10.99 42.23
N LEU A 14 -8.75 -11.94 42.57
CA LEU A 14 -7.81 -12.54 41.63
C LEU A 14 -8.54 -13.36 40.56
N ALA A 15 -9.59 -14.10 40.90
CA ALA A 15 -10.41 -14.85 39.96
C ALA A 15 -11.15 -13.90 38.99
N ALA A 16 -11.67 -12.78 39.46
CA ALA A 16 -12.32 -11.75 38.67
C ALA A 16 -11.33 -11.10 37.70
N LEU A 17 -10.12 -10.77 38.14
CA LEU A 17 -9.05 -10.20 37.27
C LEU A 17 -8.61 -11.18 36.23
N ALA A 18 -8.45 -12.47 36.56
CA ALA A 18 -8.12 -13.51 35.60
C ALA A 18 -9.23 -13.68 34.53
N GLY A 19 -10.50 -13.66 34.98
CA GLY A 19 -11.66 -13.72 34.06
C GLY A 19 -11.73 -12.54 33.10
N LEU A 20 -11.49 -11.32 33.59
CA LEU A 20 -11.41 -10.11 32.76
C LEU A 20 -10.24 -10.16 31.77
N GLY A 21 -9.08 -10.67 32.19
CA GLY A 21 -7.92 -10.84 31.31
C GLY A 21 -8.19 -11.85 30.18
N LEU A 22 -8.78 -13.01 30.50
CA LEU A 22 -9.17 -14.02 29.50
C LEU A 22 -10.25 -13.50 28.54
N TYR A 23 -11.22 -12.74 29.05
CA TYR A 23 -12.27 -12.14 28.23
C TYR A 23 -11.67 -11.07 27.28
N GLY A 24 -10.74 -10.25 27.75
CA GLY A 24 -10.04 -9.28 26.91
C GLY A 24 -9.20 -9.92 25.81
N LEU A 25 -8.54 -11.05 26.11
CA LEU A 25 -7.81 -11.84 25.11
C LEU A 25 -8.76 -12.49 24.08
N HIS A 26 -9.92 -12.97 24.52
CA HIS A 26 -10.94 -13.51 23.64
C HIS A 26 -11.50 -12.47 22.68
N LEU A 27 -11.83 -11.28 23.17
CA LEU A 27 -12.28 -10.16 22.35
C LEU A 27 -11.22 -9.72 21.32
N ARG A 28 -9.94 -9.67 21.72
CA ARG A 28 -8.85 -9.34 20.79
C ARG A 28 -8.69 -10.38 19.68
N ARG A 29 -8.86 -11.67 20.00
CA ARG A 29 -8.83 -12.75 19.00
C ARG A 29 -10.01 -12.66 18.04
N GLN A 30 -11.22 -12.42 18.53
CA GLN A 30 -12.41 -12.23 17.68
C GLN A 30 -12.26 -11.01 16.77
N ALA A 31 -11.75 -9.88 17.28
CA ALA A 31 -11.49 -8.70 16.47
C ALA A 31 -10.44 -8.97 15.37
N ALA A 32 -9.39 -9.71 15.69
CA ALA A 32 -8.36 -10.08 14.72
C ALA A 32 -8.89 -11.05 13.64
N GLU A 33 -9.79 -11.98 14.01
CA GLU A 33 -10.44 -12.89 13.06
C GLU A 33 -11.45 -12.16 12.17
N LEU A 34 -12.21 -11.22 12.72
CA LEU A 34 -13.14 -10.38 11.93
C LEU A 34 -12.38 -9.51 10.92
N LEU A 35 -11.26 -8.91 11.33
CA LEU A 35 -10.41 -8.13 10.41
C LEU A 35 -9.77 -9.02 9.32
N LYS A 36 -9.40 -10.26 9.65
CA LYS A 36 -8.93 -11.24 8.66
C LYS A 36 -10.03 -11.67 7.71
N ALA A 37 -11.23 -11.97 8.21
CA ALA A 37 -12.37 -12.36 7.39
C ALA A 37 -12.82 -11.22 6.46
N GLU A 38 -12.74 -9.97 6.90
CA GLU A 38 -13.05 -8.79 6.08
C GLU A 38 -11.98 -8.55 5.00
N ALA A 39 -10.72 -8.88 5.27
CA ALA A 39 -9.65 -8.85 4.28
C ALA A 39 -9.78 -9.96 3.22
N ASP A 40 -10.26 -11.16 3.63
CA ASP A 40 -10.43 -12.31 2.73
C ASP A 40 -11.71 -12.23 1.86
N THR A 41 -12.72 -11.44 2.27
CA THR A 41 -14.00 -11.34 1.56
C THR A 41 -14.09 -10.14 0.61
N LYS A 42 -13.07 -9.30 0.49
CA LYS A 42 -13.06 -8.25 -0.53
C LYS A 42 -12.99 -8.91 -1.92
N PRO A 43 -13.98 -8.69 -2.79
CA PRO A 43 -13.92 -9.19 -4.15
C PRO A 43 -12.63 -8.68 -4.79
N VAL A 44 -11.82 -9.58 -5.33
CA VAL A 44 -10.74 -9.19 -6.24
C VAL A 44 -11.41 -8.39 -7.34
N ALA A 45 -11.00 -7.13 -7.52
CA ALA A 45 -11.56 -6.30 -8.58
C ALA A 45 -11.42 -7.06 -9.90
N PRO A 46 -12.50 -7.16 -10.69
CA PRO A 46 -12.42 -7.86 -11.97
C PRO A 46 -11.29 -7.25 -12.80
N PRO A 47 -10.60 -8.05 -13.62
CA PRO A 47 -9.54 -7.53 -14.48
C PRO A 47 -10.09 -6.38 -15.29
N ALA A 48 -9.30 -5.32 -15.47
CA ALA A 48 -9.71 -4.13 -16.18
C ALA A 48 -10.15 -4.52 -17.60
N SER A 49 -11.39 -4.19 -17.95
CA SER A 49 -11.92 -4.37 -19.29
C SER A 49 -11.80 -3.06 -20.05
N GLY A 50 -11.08 -3.08 -21.18
CA GLY A 50 -10.88 -1.89 -22.00
C GLY A 50 -10.05 -2.19 -23.25
N PRO A 51 -9.94 -1.24 -24.18
CA PRO A 51 -9.05 -1.41 -25.32
C PRO A 51 -7.60 -1.53 -24.84
N THR A 52 -6.84 -2.40 -25.49
CA THR A 52 -5.40 -2.51 -25.25
C THR A 52 -4.69 -1.26 -25.75
N GLY A 53 -3.92 -0.63 -24.89
CA GLY A 53 -3.09 0.52 -25.20
C GLY A 53 -1.65 0.35 -24.68
N GLN A 54 -0.75 1.19 -25.16
CA GLN A 54 0.63 1.25 -24.65
C GLN A 54 0.70 2.23 -23.50
N ILE A 55 1.32 1.82 -22.40
CA ILE A 55 1.66 2.67 -21.27
C ILE A 55 3.17 2.75 -21.07
N THR A 56 3.62 3.88 -20.59
CA THR A 56 5.01 4.09 -20.18
C THR A 56 5.13 3.81 -18.70
N ILE A 57 5.91 2.83 -18.30
CA ILE A 57 6.26 2.59 -16.91
C ILE A 57 7.73 2.93 -16.67
N LEU A 58 8.02 3.39 -15.44
CA LEU A 58 9.36 3.69 -14.98
C LEU A 58 9.66 2.75 -13.82
N THR A 59 10.36 1.66 -14.09
CA THR A 59 10.68 0.64 -13.08
C THR A 59 11.97 0.99 -12.37
N PRO A 60 12.04 0.87 -11.03
CA PRO A 60 13.27 1.10 -10.29
C PRO A 60 14.36 0.07 -10.61
N ASP A 61 15.59 0.54 -10.68
CA ASP A 61 16.79 -0.29 -10.62
C ASP A 61 17.53 0.01 -9.31
N ASP A 62 17.35 -0.87 -8.33
CA ASP A 62 17.91 -0.68 -6.99
C ASP A 62 19.45 -0.81 -6.97
N ASP A 63 20.03 -1.51 -7.94
CA ASP A 63 21.47 -1.72 -8.02
C ASP A 63 22.19 -0.45 -8.52
N HIS A 64 21.54 0.31 -9.42
CA HIS A 64 22.11 1.55 -9.99
C HIS A 64 21.51 2.82 -9.36
N GLY A 65 20.35 2.71 -8.70
CA GLY A 65 19.68 3.85 -8.10
C GLY A 65 18.89 4.71 -9.10
N ASP A 66 18.50 4.13 -10.23
CA ASP A 66 17.89 4.81 -11.37
C ASP A 66 16.49 4.29 -11.67
N LEU A 67 15.77 5.00 -12.56
CA LEU A 67 14.50 4.55 -13.13
C LEU A 67 14.70 4.14 -14.59
N VAL A 68 14.29 2.94 -14.94
CA VAL A 68 14.34 2.40 -16.31
C VAL A 68 12.99 2.58 -16.98
N ARG A 69 12.95 3.25 -18.12
CA ARG A 69 11.74 3.47 -18.91
C ARG A 69 11.40 2.25 -19.75
N ARG A 70 10.15 1.79 -19.66
CA ARG A 70 9.65 0.66 -20.47
C ARG A 70 8.26 0.98 -21.04
N GLN A 71 7.95 0.36 -22.20
CA GLN A 71 6.63 0.38 -22.81
C GLN A 71 5.96 -0.97 -22.57
N VAL A 72 4.75 -0.97 -22.01
CA VAL A 72 3.99 -2.18 -21.71
C VAL A 72 2.58 -2.05 -22.29
N ALA A 73 2.08 -3.11 -22.90
CA ALA A 73 0.69 -3.19 -23.35
C ALA A 73 -0.21 -3.54 -22.17
N ALA A 74 -1.27 -2.76 -21.96
CA ALA A 74 -2.25 -2.99 -20.90
C ALA A 74 -3.69 -2.73 -21.40
N ALA A 75 -4.66 -3.39 -20.76
CA ALA A 75 -6.08 -3.08 -20.96
C ALA A 75 -6.39 -1.78 -20.22
N LEU A 76 -6.79 -0.74 -20.93
CA LEU A 76 -6.99 0.59 -20.37
C LEU A 76 -8.48 0.95 -20.33
N PRO A 77 -9.12 0.96 -19.15
CA PRO A 77 -10.48 1.46 -19.00
C PRO A 77 -10.65 2.89 -19.53
N PRO A 78 -11.81 3.26 -20.06
CA PRO A 78 -12.04 4.62 -20.53
C PRO A 78 -12.14 5.63 -19.38
N GLU A 79 -12.54 5.19 -18.19
CA GLU A 79 -12.70 6.04 -17.02
C GLU A 79 -11.31 6.37 -16.44
N PRO A 80 -10.97 7.67 -16.21
CA PRO A 80 -9.62 8.11 -15.85
C PRO A 80 -9.07 7.50 -14.55
N ALA A 81 -9.87 7.40 -13.48
CA ALA A 81 -9.41 6.88 -12.21
C ALA A 81 -9.17 5.36 -12.28
N LEU A 82 -10.04 4.61 -12.96
CA LEU A 82 -9.85 3.18 -13.22
C LEU A 82 -8.62 2.93 -14.10
N ARG A 83 -8.39 3.81 -15.09
CA ARG A 83 -7.19 3.76 -15.92
C ARG A 83 -5.92 3.99 -15.10
N ALA A 84 -5.93 5.00 -14.22
CA ALA A 84 -4.82 5.28 -13.33
C ALA A 84 -4.53 4.09 -12.40
N ARG A 85 -5.58 3.48 -11.84
CA ARG A 85 -5.47 2.27 -11.01
C ARG A 85 -4.84 1.12 -11.78
N GLU A 86 -5.27 0.87 -13.02
CA GLU A 86 -4.72 -0.20 -13.86
C GLU A 86 -3.24 0.04 -14.19
N ILE A 87 -2.85 1.29 -14.45
CA ILE A 87 -1.44 1.66 -14.68
C ILE A 87 -0.59 1.32 -13.44
N VAL A 88 -1.06 1.64 -12.23
CA VAL A 88 -0.36 1.30 -10.98
C VAL A 88 -0.32 -0.21 -10.76
N HIS A 89 -1.43 -0.92 -11.03
CA HIS A 89 -1.46 -2.38 -10.94
C HIS A 89 -0.43 -3.04 -11.87
N VAL A 90 -0.34 -2.60 -13.12
CA VAL A 90 0.66 -3.09 -14.07
C VAL A 90 2.07 -2.79 -13.59
N LEU A 91 2.34 -1.59 -13.06
CA LEU A 91 3.64 -1.22 -12.51
C LEU A 91 4.03 -2.15 -11.35
N ILE A 92 3.14 -2.36 -10.38
CA ILE A 92 3.36 -3.27 -9.25
C ILE A 92 3.62 -4.70 -9.74
N SER A 93 2.87 -5.15 -10.76
CA SER A 93 3.06 -6.48 -11.34
C SER A 93 4.47 -6.67 -11.94
N GLN A 94 5.06 -5.62 -12.53
CA GLN A 94 6.45 -5.66 -13.00
C GLN A 94 7.45 -5.80 -11.85
N TRP A 95 7.18 -5.19 -10.71
CA TRP A 95 8.02 -5.34 -9.51
C TRP A 95 7.91 -6.74 -8.89
N GLN A 96 6.81 -7.44 -9.13
CA GLN A 96 6.58 -8.81 -8.66
C GLN A 96 7.19 -9.88 -9.57
N GLU A 97 7.71 -9.49 -10.74
CA GLU A 97 8.37 -10.44 -11.64
C GLU A 97 9.61 -11.06 -10.99
N LYS A 98 9.87 -12.33 -11.30
CA LYS A 98 10.97 -13.10 -10.70
C LYS A 98 12.36 -12.44 -10.86
N ASN A 99 12.55 -11.69 -11.94
CA ASN A 99 13.81 -11.02 -12.29
C ASN A 99 13.74 -9.51 -12.06
N SER A 100 12.81 -9.04 -11.22
CA SER A 100 12.71 -7.62 -10.89
C SER A 100 13.94 -7.13 -10.15
N THR A 101 14.51 -6.02 -10.58
CA THR A 101 15.57 -5.28 -9.84
C THR A 101 15.03 -4.58 -8.60
N HIS A 102 13.70 -4.46 -8.51
CA HIS A 102 12.98 -3.86 -7.37
C HIS A 102 11.86 -4.81 -6.89
N PRO A 103 12.20 -5.91 -6.20
CA PRO A 103 11.20 -6.89 -5.80
C PRO A 103 10.33 -6.37 -4.67
N ILE A 104 9.00 -6.53 -4.84
CA ILE A 104 7.99 -6.22 -3.83
C ILE A 104 7.20 -7.49 -3.45
N ALA A 105 6.49 -7.44 -2.33
CA ALA A 105 5.68 -8.57 -1.87
C ALA A 105 4.67 -9.03 -2.93
N PRO A 106 4.51 -10.34 -3.15
CA PRO A 106 3.54 -10.87 -4.13
C PRO A 106 2.09 -10.49 -3.84
N SER A 107 1.77 -10.18 -2.58
CA SER A 107 0.45 -9.73 -2.14
C SER A 107 0.27 -8.20 -2.15
N ALA A 108 1.32 -7.45 -2.50
CA ALA A 108 1.23 -6.00 -2.64
C ALA A 108 0.38 -5.64 -3.86
N ASP A 109 -0.55 -4.70 -3.70
CA ASP A 109 -1.39 -4.23 -4.82
C ASP A 109 -1.97 -2.84 -4.52
N VAL A 110 -2.43 -2.18 -5.60
CA VAL A 110 -3.24 -0.98 -5.53
C VAL A 110 -4.71 -1.34 -5.30
N LYS A 111 -5.35 -0.65 -4.39
CA LYS A 111 -6.81 -0.79 -4.13
C LYS A 111 -7.60 0.16 -5.02
N GLU A 112 -7.30 1.45 -4.91
CA GLU A 112 -8.00 2.50 -5.65
C GLU A 112 -7.06 3.65 -5.99
N VAL A 113 -7.43 4.42 -7.03
CA VAL A 113 -6.78 5.70 -7.35
C VAL A 113 -7.86 6.76 -7.50
N PHE A 114 -7.69 7.86 -6.79
CA PHE A 114 -8.58 9.02 -6.87
C PHE A 114 -7.87 10.14 -7.62
N LEU A 115 -8.53 10.70 -8.63
CA LEU A 115 -8.02 11.86 -9.37
C LEU A 115 -8.79 13.10 -8.93
N LEU A 116 -8.08 14.12 -8.47
CA LEU A 116 -8.61 15.36 -7.95
C LEU A 116 -8.11 16.55 -8.78
N ASP A 117 -8.76 17.71 -8.63
CA ASP A 117 -8.35 18.97 -9.24
C ASP A 117 -8.15 18.88 -10.76
N ASN A 118 -9.14 18.33 -11.47
CA ASN A 118 -9.05 18.08 -12.91
C ASN A 118 -7.81 17.24 -13.29
N ASN A 119 -7.57 16.16 -12.57
CA ASN A 119 -6.47 15.22 -12.73
C ASN A 119 -5.07 15.79 -12.39
N LYS A 120 -4.98 16.89 -11.68
CA LYS A 120 -3.67 17.44 -11.25
C LYS A 120 -3.06 16.69 -10.08
N THR A 121 -3.91 16.07 -9.26
CA THR A 121 -3.51 15.33 -8.06
C THR A 121 -4.05 13.92 -8.13
N ALA A 122 -3.21 12.91 -7.87
CA ALA A 122 -3.63 11.54 -7.68
C ALA A 122 -3.42 11.12 -6.22
N ILE A 123 -4.43 10.50 -5.62
CA ILE A 123 -4.29 9.78 -4.35
C ILE A 123 -4.34 8.28 -4.67
N VAL A 124 -3.27 7.57 -4.37
CA VAL A 124 -3.13 6.13 -4.60
C VAL A 124 -3.30 5.40 -3.28
N ASP A 125 -4.38 4.64 -3.16
CA ASP A 125 -4.62 3.76 -2.03
C ASP A 125 -4.04 2.38 -2.32
N VAL A 126 -3.00 2.00 -1.59
CA VAL A 126 -2.37 0.68 -1.67
C VAL A 126 -2.81 -0.19 -0.49
N ASN A 127 -2.69 -1.52 -0.64
CA ASN A 127 -2.97 -2.42 0.47
C ASN A 127 -1.83 -2.44 1.51
N GLY A 128 -2.11 -2.96 2.72
CA GLY A 128 -1.13 -3.05 3.81
C GLY A 128 0.13 -3.81 3.41
N ALA A 129 0.03 -4.86 2.58
CA ALA A 129 1.18 -5.66 2.15
C ALA A 129 2.20 -4.84 1.34
N PHE A 130 1.75 -3.84 0.59
CA PHE A 130 2.62 -2.91 -0.14
C PHE A 130 3.60 -2.19 0.79
N ALA A 131 3.15 -1.76 1.95
CA ALA A 131 3.96 -1.00 2.91
C ALA A 131 4.63 -1.91 3.97
N ASP A 132 3.88 -2.85 4.57
CA ASP A 132 4.36 -3.64 5.69
C ASP A 132 5.40 -4.70 5.31
N GLN A 133 5.40 -5.13 4.04
CA GLN A 133 6.34 -6.08 3.50
C GLN A 133 7.35 -5.45 2.53
N HIS A 134 7.36 -4.12 2.44
CA HIS A 134 8.35 -3.40 1.64
C HIS A 134 9.73 -3.52 2.26
N ARG A 135 10.77 -3.61 1.42
CA ARG A 135 12.15 -3.53 1.90
C ARG A 135 12.43 -2.15 2.45
N SER A 136 12.88 -2.07 3.70
CA SER A 136 13.25 -0.81 4.32
C SER A 136 14.61 -0.32 3.78
N GLY A 137 14.69 0.96 3.46
CA GLY A 137 15.91 1.61 2.99
C GLY A 137 15.60 2.92 2.27
N VAL A 138 16.38 3.97 2.56
CA VAL A 138 16.16 5.31 2.01
C VAL A 138 16.03 5.27 0.49
N LEU A 139 17.04 4.74 -0.20
CA LEU A 139 17.05 4.70 -1.67
C LEU A 139 15.91 3.86 -2.25
N VAL A 140 15.67 2.67 -1.69
CA VAL A 140 14.66 1.74 -2.21
C VAL A 140 13.26 2.33 -2.08
N GLU A 141 12.93 2.91 -0.92
CA GLU A 141 11.64 3.53 -0.69
C GLU A 141 11.43 4.79 -1.54
N GLU A 142 12.46 5.62 -1.70
CA GLU A 142 12.42 6.80 -2.57
C GLU A 142 12.26 6.42 -4.04
N LEU A 143 12.94 5.36 -4.52
CA LEU A 143 12.77 4.82 -5.87
C LEU A 143 11.35 4.31 -6.12
N THR A 144 10.73 3.66 -5.13
CA THR A 144 9.32 3.24 -5.19
C THR A 144 8.42 4.44 -5.45
N MET A 145 8.58 5.49 -4.64
CA MET A 145 7.75 6.70 -4.74
C MET A 145 8.00 7.47 -6.04
N ALA A 146 9.26 7.59 -6.45
CA ALA A 146 9.65 8.23 -7.71
C ALA A 146 9.08 7.46 -8.92
N SER A 147 9.19 6.14 -8.93
CA SER A 147 8.66 5.27 -9.98
C SER A 147 7.14 5.42 -10.11
N LEU A 148 6.42 5.38 -8.99
CA LEU A 148 4.97 5.53 -8.95
C LEU A 148 4.55 6.90 -9.50
N ALA A 149 5.14 7.99 -8.98
CA ALA A 149 4.80 9.35 -9.38
C ALA A 149 5.12 9.62 -10.85
N ARG A 150 6.31 9.20 -11.30
CA ARG A 150 6.78 9.38 -12.68
C ARG A 150 5.98 8.54 -13.68
N THR A 151 5.62 7.29 -13.31
CA THR A 151 4.77 6.42 -14.15
C THR A 151 3.40 7.04 -14.35
N LEU A 152 2.74 7.48 -13.28
CA LEU A 152 1.45 8.15 -13.38
C LEU A 152 1.54 9.45 -14.19
N GLY A 153 2.57 10.27 -13.95
CA GLY A 153 2.81 11.51 -14.69
C GLY A 153 3.02 11.31 -16.19
N ALA A 154 3.68 10.19 -16.58
CA ALA A 154 3.91 9.86 -17.99
C ALA A 154 2.64 9.42 -18.74
N ASN A 155 1.59 8.99 -18.03
CA ASN A 155 0.39 8.41 -18.64
C ASN A 155 -0.89 9.24 -18.41
N ILE A 156 -0.90 10.16 -17.44
CA ILE A 156 -2.06 10.98 -17.11
C ILE A 156 -1.74 12.44 -17.43
N ALA A 157 -2.39 12.95 -18.47
CA ALA A 157 -2.16 14.32 -18.91
C ALA A 157 -2.52 15.33 -17.82
N GLY A 158 -1.59 16.22 -17.51
CA GLY A 158 -1.77 17.30 -16.55
C GLY A 158 -1.57 16.92 -15.08
N LEU A 159 -1.25 15.66 -14.78
CA LEU A 159 -0.95 15.22 -13.42
C LEU A 159 0.35 15.87 -12.93
N GLN A 160 0.32 16.47 -11.75
CA GLN A 160 1.43 17.22 -11.17
C GLN A 160 2.01 16.54 -9.93
N GLN A 161 1.16 15.86 -9.17
CA GLN A 161 1.56 15.27 -7.88
C GLN A 161 0.76 14.03 -7.53
N VAL A 162 1.39 13.19 -6.72
CA VAL A 162 0.84 11.92 -6.22
C VAL A 162 0.99 11.86 -4.71
N LYS A 163 -0.03 11.40 -4.02
CA LYS A 163 0.01 11.03 -2.60
C LYS A 163 -0.31 9.55 -2.46
N VAL A 164 0.38 8.86 -1.56
CA VAL A 164 0.08 7.45 -1.24
C VAL A 164 -0.57 7.36 0.12
N ILE A 165 -1.63 6.59 0.22
CA ILE A 165 -2.28 6.18 1.46
C ILE A 165 -2.30 4.65 1.52
N VAL A 166 -2.44 4.08 2.72
CA VAL A 166 -2.39 2.62 2.95
C VAL A 166 -3.68 2.17 3.61
N ASP A 167 -4.41 1.26 2.97
CA ASP A 167 -5.70 0.76 3.46
C ASP A 167 -6.71 1.87 3.79
N GLY A 168 -6.76 2.91 2.94
CA GLY A 168 -7.65 4.05 3.08
C GLY A 168 -7.25 5.03 4.19
N ARG A 169 -6.02 4.95 4.71
CA ARG A 169 -5.52 5.78 5.81
C ARG A 169 -4.18 6.43 5.49
N GLU A 170 -3.96 7.61 6.03
CA GLU A 170 -2.63 8.21 6.02
C GLU A 170 -1.66 7.40 6.88
N ARG A 171 -0.42 7.33 6.43
CA ARG A 171 0.70 6.70 7.12
C ARG A 171 1.90 7.66 7.08
N GLU A 172 2.74 7.65 8.10
CA GLU A 172 3.89 8.57 8.17
C GLU A 172 4.97 8.22 7.15
N THR A 173 5.32 6.93 7.04
CA THR A 173 6.37 6.46 6.14
C THR A 173 5.97 5.18 5.42
N LEU A 174 6.59 4.88 4.29
CA LEU A 174 6.35 3.64 3.55
C LEU A 174 6.84 2.42 4.37
N ALA A 175 8.14 2.33 4.60
CA ALA A 175 8.76 1.26 5.38
C ALA A 175 9.81 1.79 6.38
N GLY A 176 9.69 3.07 6.76
CA GLY A 176 10.52 3.74 7.76
C GLY A 176 11.26 4.98 7.26
N HIS A 177 11.33 5.24 5.94
CA HIS A 177 12.12 6.35 5.39
C HIS A 177 11.31 7.28 4.47
N ALA A 178 10.71 6.78 3.39
CA ALA A 178 9.96 7.65 2.47
C ALA A 178 8.71 8.23 3.16
N ASP A 179 8.60 9.56 3.18
CA ASP A 179 7.51 10.30 3.83
C ASP A 179 6.21 10.18 3.03
N LEU A 180 5.17 9.56 3.58
CA LEU A 180 3.86 9.44 2.97
C LEU A 180 2.89 10.56 3.38
N THR A 181 3.28 11.47 4.25
CA THR A 181 2.41 12.58 4.69
C THR A 181 2.27 13.67 3.62
N GLY A 182 3.27 13.80 2.75
CA GLY A 182 3.35 14.79 1.69
C GLY A 182 2.87 14.29 0.32
N PHE A 183 3.16 15.09 -0.70
CA PHE A 183 2.93 14.80 -2.12
C PHE A 183 4.25 14.65 -2.85
N TYR A 184 4.30 13.69 -3.76
CA TYR A 184 5.43 13.47 -4.66
C TYR A 184 5.14 14.10 -6.02
N SER A 185 6.02 14.98 -6.48
CA SER A 185 5.90 15.59 -7.80
C SER A 185 6.08 14.56 -8.91
N THR A 186 5.26 14.63 -9.96
CA THR A 186 5.43 13.81 -11.16
C THR A 186 6.68 14.20 -11.98
N ASN A 187 7.27 15.35 -11.70
CA ASN A 187 8.50 15.86 -12.32
C ASN A 187 9.69 15.79 -11.36
N LEU A 188 9.68 14.85 -10.41
CA LEU A 188 10.84 14.58 -9.56
C LEU A 188 12.09 14.44 -10.42
N ASP A 189 13.14 15.16 -10.03
CA ASP A 189 14.43 15.13 -10.70
C ASP A 189 15.17 13.85 -10.31
N TRP A 190 14.85 12.77 -11.03
CA TRP A 190 15.46 11.46 -10.86
C TRP A 190 16.06 11.01 -12.17
N HIS A 191 17.23 10.42 -12.14
CA HIS A 191 17.87 9.90 -13.35
C HIS A 191 16.99 8.81 -13.99
N VAL A 192 16.81 8.88 -15.30
CA VAL A 192 15.98 7.94 -16.08
C VAL A 192 16.80 7.48 -17.27
N GLU A 193 17.08 6.18 -17.35
CA GLU A 193 17.66 5.51 -18.51
C GLU A 193 16.61 5.04 -19.52
#